data_022b950a49d0175ac390f1a8096f8f5d
#
_entry.id   022b950a49d0175ac390f1a8096f8f5d
#
_cell.length_a   1.000
_cell.length_b   1.000
_cell.length_c   1.000
_cell.angle_alpha   90.00
_cell.angle_beta   90.00
_cell.angle_gamma   90.00
#
_symmetry.space_group_name_H-M   'P 1'
#
loop_
_entity.id
_entity.type
_entity.pdbx_description
1 polymer ?
#
loop_
_entity_poly.entity_id
_entity_poly.type
_entity_poly.pdbx_seq_one_letter_code
_entity_poly.pdbx_strand_id
1 'polypeptide(L)'
;TMAGDKLAHYRAAIEESFPGFALEKLVYLAEGWGNVALLANDLVIFRFPKRPDDAARLALETRLLPELAPRLPLTIPNFTFISKPASKNYPYLFGGYEMLPGLFQADWPTEAIAADWWKQPVGDFLTALHAFPRQRAAELGASFINFAGTTSSYHSWREAVEDFYTVVRRLVYPLLSEE
;
A
#
# COMPACT_ATOMS: atom_id res chain seq x y z
N THR A 1 7.63 24.44 15.56
CA THR A 1 7.13 24.45 14.17
C THR A 1 6.31 23.20 13.93
N MET A 2 5.10 23.30 13.37
CA MET A 2 4.11 22.21 13.20
C MET A 2 4.67 20.90 12.56
N ALA A 3 5.70 20.97 11.75
CA ALA A 3 6.35 19.77 11.17
C ALA A 3 7.19 19.00 12.20
N GLY A 4 7.84 19.66 13.15
CA GLY A 4 8.62 18.99 14.19
C GLY A 4 7.76 18.21 15.18
N ASP A 5 6.58 18.72 15.53
CA ASP A 5 5.67 18.07 16.47
C ASP A 5 5.03 16.80 15.85
N LYS A 6 4.75 16.82 14.55
CA LYS A 6 4.24 15.62 13.85
C LYS A 6 5.27 14.48 13.82
N LEU A 7 6.54 14.77 13.52
CA LEU A 7 7.61 13.77 13.53
C LEU A 7 7.88 13.20 14.93
N ALA A 8 7.80 14.04 15.98
CA ALA A 8 7.97 13.59 17.36
C ALA A 8 6.94 12.55 17.77
N HIS A 9 5.68 12.72 17.33
CA HIS A 9 4.61 11.76 17.59
C HIS A 9 4.88 10.37 16.96
N TYR A 10 5.29 10.34 15.68
CA TYR A 10 5.64 9.09 15.02
C TYR A 10 6.91 8.44 15.59
N ARG A 11 7.91 9.26 15.95
CA ARG A 11 9.11 8.78 16.65
C ARG A 11 8.74 8.05 17.93
N ALA A 12 7.95 8.68 18.79
CA ALA A 12 7.50 8.09 20.05
C ALA A 12 6.73 6.77 19.82
N ALA A 13 5.91 6.68 18.77
CA ALA A 13 5.20 5.46 18.43
C ALA A 13 6.14 4.31 18.01
N ILE A 14 7.19 4.61 17.22
CA ILE A 14 8.19 3.62 16.80
C ILE A 14 9.00 3.14 18.03
N GLU A 15 9.52 4.05 18.84
CA GLU A 15 10.32 3.74 20.02
C GLU A 15 9.52 2.93 21.06
N GLU A 16 8.25 3.26 21.26
CA GLU A 16 7.34 2.49 22.13
C GLU A 16 7.10 1.07 21.60
N SER A 17 6.84 0.94 20.30
CA SER A 17 6.47 -0.34 19.70
C SER A 17 7.66 -1.27 19.47
N PHE A 18 8.84 -0.71 19.27
CA PHE A 18 10.05 -1.45 18.93
C PHE A 18 11.27 -1.00 19.76
N PRO A 19 11.28 -1.29 21.08
CA PRO A 19 12.32 -0.79 21.98
C PRO A 19 13.74 -1.30 21.65
N GLY A 20 13.85 -2.37 20.84
CA GLY A 20 15.12 -2.88 20.32
C GLY A 20 15.59 -2.21 19.03
N PHE A 21 14.80 -1.33 18.43
CA PHE A 21 15.16 -0.59 17.24
C PHE A 21 15.76 0.77 17.60
N ALA A 22 17.08 0.91 17.44
CA ALA A 22 17.77 2.19 17.71
C ALA A 22 17.38 3.22 16.61
N LEU A 23 16.42 4.10 16.92
CA LEU A 23 15.96 5.12 15.99
C LEU A 23 16.81 6.39 16.09
N GLU A 24 17.83 6.51 15.27
CA GLU A 24 18.72 7.67 15.23
C GLU A 24 18.14 8.80 14.37
N LYS A 25 17.73 8.46 13.14
CA LYS A 25 17.22 9.40 12.15
C LYS A 25 15.80 9.03 11.73
N LEU A 26 14.91 10.02 11.63
CA LEU A 26 13.57 9.85 11.09
C LEU A 26 13.26 11.01 10.14
N VAL A 27 12.89 10.68 8.91
CA VAL A 27 12.61 11.66 7.85
C VAL A 27 11.22 11.38 7.28
N TYR A 28 10.48 12.45 7.03
CA TYR A 28 9.22 12.37 6.30
C TYR A 28 9.52 12.07 4.84
N LEU A 29 9.03 10.93 4.34
CA LEU A 29 9.28 10.50 2.97
C LEU A 29 8.15 10.93 2.03
N ALA A 30 6.91 10.58 2.38
CA ALA A 30 5.75 10.88 1.57
C ALA A 30 4.45 10.75 2.38
N GLU A 31 3.40 11.39 1.89
CA GLU A 31 2.03 11.20 2.37
C GLU A 31 1.12 10.86 1.19
N GLY A 32 0.54 9.66 1.25
CA GLY A 32 -0.47 9.20 0.30
C GLY A 32 -1.89 9.36 0.87
N TRP A 33 -2.87 8.82 0.15
CA TRP A 33 -4.29 8.85 0.55
C TRP A 33 -4.55 8.17 1.89
N GLY A 34 -3.93 7.01 2.12
CA GLY A 34 -4.19 6.18 3.28
C GLY A 34 -3.05 6.11 4.29
N ASN A 35 -1.83 6.47 3.93
CA ASN A 35 -0.68 6.31 4.80
C ASN A 35 0.24 7.52 4.77
N VAL A 36 0.92 7.75 5.90
CA VAL A 36 2.15 8.52 5.97
C VAL A 36 3.32 7.54 5.92
N ALA A 37 4.31 7.80 5.09
CA ALA A 37 5.54 7.04 4.98
C ALA A 37 6.72 7.84 5.55
N LEU A 38 7.43 7.22 6.47
CA LEU A 38 8.62 7.78 7.13
C LEU A 38 9.82 6.87 6.89
N LEU A 39 10.97 7.47 6.61
CA LEU A 39 12.23 6.75 6.47
C LEU A 39 13.03 6.86 7.77
N ALA A 40 13.28 5.71 8.37
CA ALA A 40 14.06 5.57 9.60
C ALA A 40 15.48 5.05 9.26
N ASN A 41 16.50 5.74 9.77
CA ASN A 41 17.92 5.41 9.64
C ASN A 41 18.37 5.18 8.20
N ASP A 42 17.73 5.84 7.23
CA ASP A 42 17.95 5.69 5.78
C ASP A 42 17.79 4.24 5.26
N LEU A 43 17.12 3.37 6.02
CA LEU A 43 17.04 1.94 5.74
C LEU A 43 15.60 1.38 5.82
N VAL A 44 14.81 1.81 6.79
CA VAL A 44 13.49 1.23 7.06
C VAL A 44 12.38 2.23 6.75
N ILE A 45 11.43 1.83 5.92
CA ILE A 45 10.21 2.62 5.67
C ILE A 45 9.13 2.17 6.63
N PHE A 46 8.68 3.08 7.51
CA PHE A 46 7.50 2.89 8.34
C PHE A 46 6.27 3.51 7.68
N ARG A 47 5.18 2.74 7.60
CA ARG A 47 3.88 3.18 7.06
C ARG A 47 2.88 3.31 8.18
N PHE A 48 2.33 4.51 8.34
CA PHE A 48 1.36 4.87 9.35
C PHE A 48 -0.01 5.12 8.71
N PRO A 49 -0.99 4.23 8.91
CA PRO A 49 -2.35 4.41 8.39
C PRO A 49 -3.05 5.60 9.00
N LYS A 50 -3.76 6.38 8.20
CA LYS A 50 -4.43 7.62 8.63
C LYS A 50 -5.84 7.39 9.21
N ARG A 51 -6.46 6.26 8.88
CA ARG A 51 -7.86 5.93 9.21
C ARG A 51 -8.00 4.44 9.54
N PRO A 52 -9.10 4.03 10.20
CA PRO A 52 -9.36 2.63 10.52
C PRO A 52 -9.32 1.70 9.29
N ASP A 53 -9.89 2.12 8.17
CA ASP A 53 -9.92 1.33 6.93
C ASP A 53 -8.51 1.13 6.34
N ASP A 54 -7.67 2.15 6.43
CA ASP A 54 -6.28 2.06 5.98
C ASP A 54 -5.46 1.13 6.89
N ALA A 55 -5.76 1.14 8.19
CA ALA A 55 -5.16 0.21 9.16
C ALA A 55 -5.58 -1.24 8.89
N ALA A 56 -6.86 -1.47 8.55
CA ALA A 56 -7.34 -2.79 8.16
C ALA A 56 -6.65 -3.31 6.90
N ARG A 57 -6.42 -2.43 5.91
CA ARG A 57 -5.65 -2.76 4.69
C ARG A 57 -4.21 -3.10 5.01
N LEU A 58 -3.53 -2.31 5.85
CA LEU A 58 -2.16 -2.60 6.27
C LEU A 58 -2.08 -3.94 7.02
N ALA A 59 -3.04 -4.21 7.92
CA ALA A 59 -3.12 -5.49 8.62
C ALA A 59 -3.35 -6.68 7.67
N LEU A 60 -4.05 -6.50 6.56
CA LEU A 60 -4.13 -7.49 5.49
C LEU A 60 -2.78 -7.67 4.79
N GLU A 61 -2.13 -6.58 4.40
CA GLU A 61 -0.82 -6.62 3.75
C GLU A 61 0.21 -7.38 4.59
N THR A 62 0.25 -7.21 5.91
CA THR A 62 1.19 -7.93 6.78
C THR A 62 1.01 -9.45 6.78
N ARG A 63 -0.16 -9.96 6.39
CA ARG A 63 -0.44 -11.40 6.24
C ARG A 63 -0.29 -11.90 4.81
N LEU A 64 -0.65 -11.07 3.84
CA LEU A 64 -0.69 -11.46 2.43
C LEU A 64 0.68 -11.39 1.76
N LEU A 65 1.46 -10.33 2.02
CA LEU A 65 2.75 -10.12 1.35
C LEU A 65 3.76 -11.24 1.62
N PRO A 66 3.90 -11.82 2.84
CA PRO A 66 4.78 -12.96 3.07
C PRO A 66 4.46 -14.20 2.23
N GLU A 67 3.18 -14.40 1.87
CA GLU A 67 2.78 -15.52 1.01
C GLU A 67 2.92 -15.23 -0.48
N LEU A 68 2.84 -13.96 -0.84
CA LEU A 68 3.06 -13.50 -2.22
C LEU A 68 4.55 -13.46 -2.58
N ALA A 69 5.40 -12.97 -1.68
CA ALA A 69 6.82 -12.71 -1.96
C ALA A 69 7.56 -13.88 -2.61
N PRO A 70 7.43 -15.16 -2.15
CA PRO A 70 8.13 -16.28 -2.77
C PRO A 70 7.58 -16.70 -4.15
N ARG A 71 6.45 -16.13 -4.57
CA ARG A 71 5.77 -16.46 -5.84
C ARG A 71 5.96 -15.39 -6.91
N LEU A 72 6.43 -14.22 -6.53
CA LEU A 72 6.56 -13.07 -7.41
C LEU A 72 7.99 -12.96 -7.95
N PRO A 73 8.16 -12.63 -9.24
CA PRO A 73 9.48 -12.50 -9.87
C PRO A 73 10.21 -11.21 -9.49
N LEU A 74 9.50 -10.23 -8.90
CA LEU A 74 10.08 -8.99 -8.40
C LEU A 74 9.94 -8.91 -6.89
N THR A 75 10.93 -8.31 -6.23
CA THR A 75 10.90 -8.08 -4.80
C THR A 75 9.77 -7.13 -4.43
N ILE A 76 9.03 -7.47 -3.39
CA ILE A 76 7.97 -6.66 -2.82
C ILE A 76 8.29 -6.32 -1.35
N PRO A 77 7.65 -5.28 -0.76
CA PRO A 77 7.80 -4.99 0.66
C PRO A 77 7.45 -6.21 1.53
N ASN A 78 8.26 -6.46 2.56
CA ASN A 78 8.00 -7.50 3.55
C ASN A 78 8.11 -6.89 4.95
N PHE A 79 7.00 -6.78 5.68
CA PHE A 79 6.95 -6.16 6.99
C PHE A 79 7.72 -6.98 8.02
N THR A 80 8.84 -6.45 8.49
CA THR A 80 9.66 -7.02 9.57
C THR A 80 9.34 -6.37 10.92
N PHE A 81 8.74 -5.17 10.89
CA PHE A 81 8.25 -4.46 12.06
C PHE A 81 6.74 -4.34 11.98
N ILE A 82 6.01 -4.93 12.92
CA ILE A 82 4.54 -4.86 12.98
C ILE A 82 4.16 -4.46 14.41
N SER A 83 3.58 -3.26 14.56
CA SER A 83 3.15 -2.75 15.86
C SER A 83 1.88 -3.47 16.34
N LYS A 84 1.60 -3.37 17.62
CA LYS A 84 0.27 -3.68 18.15
C LYS A 84 -0.66 -2.49 17.86
N PRO A 85 -1.95 -2.72 17.58
CA PRO A 85 -2.92 -1.64 17.49
C PRO A 85 -3.13 -0.96 18.85
N ALA A 86 -3.57 0.29 18.81
CA ALA A 86 -3.93 1.07 20.02
C ALA A 86 -2.78 1.23 21.02
N SER A 87 -1.58 1.57 20.54
CA SER A 87 -0.50 2.02 21.41
C SER A 87 -0.81 3.42 21.98
N LYS A 88 -0.10 3.82 23.04
CA LYS A 88 -0.28 5.13 23.67
C LYS A 88 -0.05 6.28 22.68
N ASN A 89 0.91 6.11 21.78
CA ASN A 89 1.34 7.16 20.86
C ASN A 89 0.74 7.05 19.46
N TYR A 90 0.07 5.91 19.13
CA TYR A 90 -0.58 5.75 17.83
C TYR A 90 -1.78 4.80 17.89
N PRO A 91 -2.97 5.22 17.38
CA PRO A 91 -4.20 4.45 17.58
C PRO A 91 -4.31 3.20 16.69
N TYR A 92 -3.56 3.14 15.58
CA TYR A 92 -3.68 2.07 14.59
C TYR A 92 -2.44 1.17 14.58
N LEU A 93 -2.60 -0.06 14.08
CA LEU A 93 -1.47 -0.88 13.67
C LEU A 93 -0.69 -0.14 12.57
N PHE A 94 0.60 -0.04 12.73
CA PHE A 94 1.54 0.44 11.70
C PHE A 94 2.65 -0.56 11.51
N GLY A 95 3.38 -0.47 10.40
CA GLY A 95 4.43 -1.43 10.11
C GLY A 95 5.60 -0.82 9.36
N GLY A 96 6.75 -1.48 9.50
CA GLY A 96 7.99 -1.11 8.82
C GLY A 96 8.58 -2.27 8.04
N TYR A 97 9.25 -1.94 6.96
CA TYR A 97 9.97 -2.86 6.09
C TYR A 97 11.25 -2.21 5.56
N GLU A 98 12.23 -3.02 5.21
CA GLU A 98 13.47 -2.54 4.59
C GLU A 98 13.16 -1.84 3.26
N MET A 99 13.73 -0.65 3.07
CA MET A 99 13.55 0.15 1.87
C MET A 99 14.05 -0.62 0.64
N LEU A 100 13.17 -0.84 -0.33
CA LEU A 100 13.56 -1.45 -1.59
C LEU A 100 14.33 -0.44 -2.44
N PRO A 101 15.44 -0.84 -3.07
CA PRO A 101 16.16 0.02 -3.98
C PRO A 101 15.33 0.30 -5.23
N GLY A 102 15.38 1.52 -5.73
CA GLY A 102 14.66 1.91 -6.94
C GLY A 102 14.55 3.42 -7.11
N LEU A 103 14.01 3.82 -8.24
CA LEU A 103 13.70 5.20 -8.57
C LEU A 103 12.19 5.33 -8.81
N PHE A 104 11.61 6.47 -8.45
CA PHE A 104 10.26 6.80 -8.89
C PHE A 104 10.23 6.98 -10.41
N GLN A 105 9.11 6.62 -11.04
CA GLN A 105 8.96 6.77 -12.49
C GLN A 105 9.22 8.21 -12.96
N ALA A 106 8.87 9.21 -12.14
CA ALA A 106 9.12 10.62 -12.43
C ALA A 106 10.62 10.96 -12.56
N ASP A 107 11.48 10.17 -11.93
CA ASP A 107 12.94 10.34 -11.94
C ASP A 107 13.62 9.46 -13.00
N TRP A 108 12.85 8.72 -13.80
CA TRP A 108 13.40 7.90 -14.86
C TRP A 108 13.85 8.76 -16.04
N PRO A 109 15.02 8.49 -16.63
CA PRO A 109 15.39 9.08 -17.91
C PRO A 109 14.36 8.78 -18.99
N THR A 110 14.09 9.75 -19.87
CA THR A 110 13.09 9.60 -20.96
C THR A 110 13.38 8.35 -21.81
N GLU A 111 14.64 8.05 -22.04
CA GLU A 111 15.10 6.87 -22.79
C GLU A 111 14.72 5.55 -22.08
N ALA A 112 14.76 5.53 -20.74
CA ALA A 112 14.36 4.38 -19.94
C ALA A 112 12.84 4.15 -19.99
N ILE A 113 12.06 5.21 -20.07
CA ILE A 113 10.59 5.13 -20.24
C ILE A 113 10.25 4.62 -21.61
N ALA A 114 10.92 5.09 -22.66
CA ALA A 114 10.73 4.68 -24.04
C ALA A 114 11.20 3.25 -24.33
N ALA A 115 12.15 2.73 -23.53
CA ALA A 115 12.67 1.39 -23.70
C ALA A 115 11.69 0.32 -23.18
N ASP A 116 11.56 -0.76 -23.91
CA ASP A 116 10.58 -1.83 -23.64
C ASP A 116 11.01 -2.82 -22.55
N TRP A 117 12.21 -2.67 -21.99
CA TRP A 117 12.83 -3.62 -21.04
C TRP A 117 11.99 -3.90 -19.77
N TRP A 118 11.18 -2.94 -19.34
CA TRP A 118 10.35 -3.07 -18.12
C TRP A 118 9.01 -3.80 -18.38
N LYS A 119 8.54 -3.86 -19.61
CA LYS A 119 7.22 -4.42 -19.96
C LYS A 119 7.12 -5.90 -19.62
N GLN A 120 8.12 -6.70 -19.98
CA GLN A 120 8.11 -8.13 -19.70
C GLN A 120 8.18 -8.41 -18.19
N PRO A 121 9.11 -7.84 -17.40
CA PRO A 121 9.13 -8.02 -15.95
C PRO A 121 7.81 -7.63 -15.26
N VAL A 122 7.17 -6.54 -15.68
CA VAL A 122 5.87 -6.13 -15.15
C VAL A 122 4.77 -7.12 -15.55
N GLY A 123 4.76 -7.58 -16.79
CA GLY A 123 3.81 -8.59 -17.27
C GLY A 123 3.92 -9.90 -16.50
N ASP A 124 5.13 -10.39 -16.28
CA ASP A 124 5.41 -11.60 -15.51
C ASP A 124 4.97 -11.44 -14.05
N PHE A 125 5.27 -10.28 -13.45
CA PHE A 125 4.83 -9.95 -12.10
C PHE A 125 3.31 -9.96 -11.97
N LEU A 126 2.58 -9.30 -12.86
CA LEU A 126 1.12 -9.27 -12.85
C LEU A 126 0.53 -10.66 -13.09
N THR A 127 1.12 -11.45 -13.97
CA THR A 127 0.70 -12.83 -14.23
C THR A 127 0.85 -13.68 -12.97
N ALA A 128 1.99 -13.61 -12.30
CA ALA A 128 2.23 -14.34 -11.06
C ALA A 128 1.31 -13.87 -9.92
N LEU A 129 1.08 -12.57 -9.80
CA LEU A 129 0.16 -12.00 -8.83
C LEU A 129 -1.28 -12.48 -9.04
N HIS A 130 -1.76 -12.48 -10.27
CA HIS A 130 -3.11 -12.94 -10.60
C HIS A 130 -3.26 -14.46 -10.48
N ALA A 131 -2.18 -15.23 -10.52
CA ALA A 131 -2.18 -16.66 -10.28
C ALA A 131 -2.29 -17.02 -8.79
N PHE A 132 -2.23 -16.04 -7.87
CA PHE A 132 -2.41 -16.31 -6.45
C PHE A 132 -3.81 -16.85 -6.16
N PRO A 133 -3.95 -17.97 -5.39
CA PRO A 133 -5.24 -18.61 -5.18
C PRO A 133 -6.24 -17.68 -4.48
N ARG A 134 -7.38 -17.40 -5.11
CA ARG A 134 -8.44 -16.54 -4.57
C ARG A 134 -8.94 -17.01 -3.21
N GLN A 135 -9.12 -18.33 -3.04
CA GLN A 135 -9.54 -18.90 -1.77
C GLN A 135 -8.54 -18.56 -0.68
N ARG A 136 -7.23 -18.69 -0.96
CA ARG A 136 -6.19 -18.35 0.01
C ARG A 136 -6.17 -16.87 0.34
N ALA A 137 -6.33 -16.01 -0.66
CA ALA A 137 -6.46 -14.57 -0.43
C ALA A 137 -7.64 -14.24 0.50
N ALA A 138 -8.80 -14.87 0.28
CA ALA A 138 -9.97 -14.69 1.12
C ALA A 138 -9.75 -15.20 2.56
N GLU A 139 -9.10 -16.34 2.75
CA GLU A 139 -8.72 -16.87 4.08
C GLU A 139 -7.80 -15.91 4.84
N LEU A 140 -6.94 -15.19 4.14
CA LEU A 140 -6.08 -14.14 4.70
C LEU A 140 -6.83 -12.83 5.01
N GLY A 141 -8.08 -12.72 4.56
CA GLY A 141 -8.95 -11.58 4.79
C GLY A 141 -9.06 -10.61 3.61
N ALA A 142 -8.56 -10.98 2.43
CA ALA A 142 -8.80 -10.18 1.23
C ALA A 142 -10.28 -10.24 0.85
N SER A 143 -10.89 -9.08 0.72
CA SER A 143 -12.27 -8.92 0.25
C SER A 143 -12.27 -8.09 -1.03
N PHE A 144 -13.29 -8.31 -1.88
CA PHE A 144 -13.52 -7.43 -3.00
C PHE A 144 -13.90 -6.04 -2.49
N ILE A 145 -13.10 -5.05 -2.84
CA ILE A 145 -13.44 -3.64 -2.62
C ILE A 145 -13.91 -3.10 -3.96
N ASN A 146 -15.13 -2.57 -4.02
CA ASN A 146 -15.58 -1.86 -5.20
C ASN A 146 -14.87 -0.50 -5.32
N PHE A 147 -14.96 0.14 -6.49
CA PHE A 147 -14.37 1.44 -6.74
C PHE A 147 -14.88 2.56 -5.81
N ALA A 148 -16.01 2.35 -5.16
CA ALA A 148 -16.58 3.28 -4.17
C ALA A 148 -16.02 3.06 -2.74
N GLY A 149 -15.10 2.12 -2.54
CA GLY A 149 -14.46 1.85 -1.24
C GLY A 149 -15.32 1.04 -0.27
N THR A 150 -16.49 0.56 -0.69
CA THR A 150 -17.36 -0.32 0.11
C THR A 150 -17.04 -1.78 -0.18
N THR A 151 -17.16 -2.64 0.82
CA THR A 151 -17.13 -4.10 0.61
C THR A 151 -18.26 -4.48 -0.34
N SER A 152 -17.89 -5.02 -1.49
CA SER A 152 -18.88 -5.37 -2.52
C SER A 152 -19.27 -6.83 -2.41
N SER A 153 -20.56 -7.07 -2.59
CA SER A 153 -21.16 -8.40 -2.74
C SER A 153 -20.99 -8.97 -4.15
N TYR A 154 -20.16 -8.37 -5.01
CA TYR A 154 -19.96 -8.88 -6.36
C TYR A 154 -19.31 -10.26 -6.34
N HIS A 155 -19.94 -11.19 -7.05
CA HIS A 155 -19.46 -12.57 -7.15
C HIS A 155 -18.41 -12.74 -8.25
N SER A 156 -18.26 -11.73 -9.12
CA SER A 156 -17.28 -11.76 -10.20
C SER A 156 -16.73 -10.36 -10.56
N TRP A 157 -15.53 -10.33 -11.13
CA TRP A 157 -14.97 -9.12 -11.73
C TRP A 157 -15.86 -8.52 -12.83
N ARG A 158 -16.54 -9.37 -13.61
CA ARG A 158 -17.47 -8.94 -14.66
C ARG A 158 -18.61 -8.09 -14.09
N GLU A 159 -19.26 -8.55 -13.02
CA GLU A 159 -20.33 -7.79 -12.36
C GLU A 159 -19.84 -6.45 -11.83
N ALA A 160 -18.64 -6.41 -11.23
CA ALA A 160 -18.06 -5.17 -10.73
C ALA A 160 -17.78 -4.16 -11.86
N VAL A 161 -17.29 -4.63 -13.02
CA VAL A 161 -17.03 -3.79 -14.19
C VAL A 161 -18.34 -3.32 -14.86
N GLU A 162 -19.34 -4.16 -14.98
CA GLU A 162 -20.65 -3.82 -15.54
C GLU A 162 -21.35 -2.76 -14.69
N ASP A 163 -21.29 -2.88 -13.37
CA ASP A 163 -21.86 -1.89 -12.47
C ASP A 163 -21.10 -0.55 -12.53
N PHE A 164 -19.76 -0.59 -12.50
CA PHE A 164 -18.94 0.60 -12.70
C PHE A 164 -19.27 1.31 -14.01
N TYR A 165 -19.37 0.56 -15.10
CA TYR A 165 -19.71 1.11 -16.41
C TYR A 165 -21.11 1.74 -16.43
N THR A 166 -22.06 1.14 -15.75
CA THR A 166 -23.44 1.67 -15.59
C THR A 166 -23.43 2.99 -14.81
N VAL A 167 -22.65 3.07 -13.73
CA VAL A 167 -22.49 4.31 -12.95
C VAL A 167 -21.83 5.40 -13.79
N VAL A 168 -20.76 5.09 -14.53
CA VAL A 168 -20.08 6.03 -15.43
C VAL A 168 -21.01 6.55 -16.52
N ARG A 169 -21.78 5.67 -17.17
CA ARG A 169 -22.76 6.08 -18.17
C ARG A 169 -23.82 7.03 -17.61
N ARG A 170 -24.27 6.77 -16.42
CA ARG A 170 -25.33 7.58 -15.79
C ARG A 170 -24.83 8.93 -15.29
N LEU A 171 -23.60 8.99 -14.72
CA LEU A 171 -23.12 10.17 -14.01
C LEU A 171 -22.11 10.99 -14.81
N VAL A 172 -21.29 10.34 -15.66
CA VAL A 172 -20.19 11.01 -16.35
C VAL A 172 -20.56 11.34 -17.81
N TYR A 173 -21.15 10.41 -18.56
CA TYR A 173 -21.47 10.61 -19.96
C TYR A 173 -22.37 11.84 -20.22
N PRO A 174 -23.39 12.15 -19.41
CA PRO A 174 -24.17 13.37 -19.62
C PRO A 174 -23.34 14.65 -19.52
N LEU A 175 -22.24 14.62 -18.75
CA LEU A 175 -21.33 15.78 -18.60
C LEU A 175 -20.37 15.93 -19.77
N LEU A 176 -20.19 14.90 -20.62
CA LEU A 176 -19.28 14.92 -21.78
C LEU A 176 -19.99 15.29 -23.09
N SER A 177 -21.32 15.38 -23.10
CA SER A 177 -22.12 15.62 -24.31
C SER A 177 -22.55 17.08 -24.50
N GLU A 178 -21.99 18.00 -23.74
CA GLU A 178 -22.31 19.44 -23.81
C GLU A 178 -21.23 20.28 -24.54
N GLU A 179 -20.38 19.65 -25.39
CA GLU A 179 -19.50 20.38 -26.33
C GLU A 179 -19.84 20.10 -27.78
#